data_fbfd0f8fbb4cbecc4eab2252be2e1346
#
_entry.id   fbfd0f8fbb4cbecc4eab2252be2e1346
#
_cell.length_a   1.000
_cell.length_b   1.000
_cell.length_c   1.000
_cell.angle_alpha   90.00
_cell.angle_beta   90.00
_cell.angle_gamma   90.00
#
_symmetry.space_group_name_H-M   'P 1'
#
loop_
_entity.id
_entity.type
_entity.pdbx_description
1 polymer ?
#
loop_
_entity_poly.entity_id
_entity_poly.type
_entity_poly.pdbx_seq_one_letter_code
_entity_poly.pdbx_strand_id
1 'polypeptide(L)'
;TIPVQLTTDGGPDYTFNREDEGKMEGRFGAESAHWLPGTHRFYAVREDNRKVRDLWLINSLSKFPELTTYKAELAGDKDVTQYELLLGDVDKREVKKVDINRWPDQYIDVLYTTNDGKRLYFQRYNRSWNQSDICEVDVETGQVRVVIHEENKPYLDYQMRSVSFLKDGKEILFRSERNGWGHYYLYDTATGNLKNQVTDGTWVAGPIAKIDTVGRKFYFYGYGREKSIDPYYYILYEAKLDQLNAIRLLTPENASHEARISPSNHYIVDSYSTVSQEPVNVVRNSRGKVVMKLEKPDLQPVY
;
A
#
# COMPACT_ATOMS: atom_id res chain seq x y z
N THR A 1 -0.50 -21.19 -32.61
CA THR A 1 0.02 -21.88 -31.40
C THR A 1 -1.16 -22.41 -30.62
N ILE A 2 -1.12 -23.68 -30.25
CA ILE A 2 -2.15 -24.29 -29.40
C ILE A 2 -1.87 -23.79 -27.96
N PRO A 3 -2.87 -23.20 -27.30
CA PRO A 3 -2.69 -22.78 -25.90
C PRO A 3 -2.45 -24.01 -25.01
N VAL A 4 -1.54 -23.83 -24.02
CA VAL A 4 -1.26 -24.88 -23.03
C VAL A 4 -1.89 -24.43 -21.71
N GLN A 5 -2.75 -25.25 -21.15
CA GLN A 5 -3.35 -25.02 -19.84
C GLN A 5 -2.33 -25.36 -18.75
N LEU A 6 -2.06 -24.41 -17.86
CA LEU A 6 -1.07 -24.57 -16.78
C LEU A 6 -1.69 -25.05 -15.47
N THR A 7 -2.99 -24.78 -15.24
CA THR A 7 -3.72 -25.23 -14.04
C THR A 7 -5.02 -25.89 -14.47
N THR A 8 -5.40 -26.99 -13.80
CA THR A 8 -6.60 -27.80 -14.13
C THR A 8 -7.57 -27.93 -12.97
N ASP A 9 -7.27 -27.29 -11.85
CA ASP A 9 -7.96 -27.40 -10.56
C ASP A 9 -8.87 -26.20 -10.24
N GLY A 10 -9.01 -25.26 -11.17
CA GLY A 10 -9.89 -24.11 -11.02
C GLY A 10 -11.37 -24.47 -11.08
N GLY A 11 -12.21 -23.67 -10.45
CA GLY A 11 -13.66 -23.84 -10.42
C GLY A 11 -14.37 -22.62 -9.87
N PRO A 12 -15.70 -22.66 -9.78
CA PRO A 12 -16.45 -21.64 -9.07
C PRO A 12 -15.89 -21.49 -7.66
N ASP A 13 -15.78 -20.27 -7.17
CA ASP A 13 -15.24 -19.95 -5.84
C ASP A 13 -13.77 -20.38 -5.60
N TYR A 14 -13.06 -20.81 -6.64
CA TYR A 14 -11.63 -21.15 -6.60
C TYR A 14 -10.95 -20.68 -7.88
N THR A 15 -10.65 -19.39 -7.91
CA THR A 15 -10.33 -18.68 -9.13
C THR A 15 -9.23 -17.63 -8.92
N PHE A 16 -8.62 -17.20 -10.03
CA PHE A 16 -7.70 -16.07 -10.08
C PHE A 16 -8.42 -14.73 -10.22
N ASN A 17 -9.72 -14.71 -10.37
CA ASN A 17 -10.52 -13.49 -10.48
C ASN A 17 -11.16 -13.14 -9.14
N ARG A 18 -11.11 -11.87 -8.77
CA ARG A 18 -12.01 -11.33 -7.74
C ARG A 18 -13.42 -11.21 -8.33
N GLU A 19 -14.42 -11.70 -7.60
CA GLU A 19 -15.82 -11.65 -8.05
C GLU A 19 -16.38 -10.23 -8.24
N ASP A 20 -15.74 -9.21 -7.71
CA ASP A 20 -16.24 -7.84 -7.70
C ASP A 20 -16.07 -7.08 -9.03
N GLU A 21 -15.34 -7.63 -9.98
CA GLU A 21 -15.12 -6.98 -11.27
C GLU A 21 -16.08 -7.49 -12.34
N GLY A 22 -17.37 -7.21 -12.13
CA GLY A 22 -18.45 -7.28 -13.13
C GLY A 22 -18.48 -8.55 -13.95
N LYS A 23 -19.56 -9.31 -13.82
CA LYS A 23 -19.91 -10.49 -14.62
C LYS A 23 -19.54 -10.35 -16.11
N MET A 24 -18.28 -10.60 -16.43
CA MET A 24 -17.89 -10.92 -17.80
C MET A 24 -18.07 -12.41 -17.99
N GLU A 25 -19.26 -12.79 -18.45
CA GLU A 25 -19.55 -14.15 -18.84
C GLU A 25 -18.43 -14.71 -19.71
N GLY A 26 -17.72 -15.72 -19.20
CA GLY A 26 -16.79 -16.55 -19.96
C GLY A 26 -15.38 -15.99 -20.20
N ARG A 27 -14.96 -14.90 -19.56
CA ARG A 27 -13.57 -14.42 -19.61
C ARG A 27 -12.91 -14.53 -18.25
N PHE A 28 -12.00 -15.48 -18.12
CA PHE A 28 -11.03 -15.51 -17.03
C PHE A 28 -10.04 -14.37 -17.30
N GLY A 29 -10.14 -13.28 -16.56
CA GLY A 29 -9.25 -12.14 -16.71
C GLY A 29 -7.82 -12.53 -16.34
N ALA A 30 -6.85 -12.13 -17.16
CA ALA A 30 -5.43 -12.24 -16.86
C ALA A 30 -4.97 -11.22 -15.80
N GLU A 31 -5.90 -10.53 -15.17
CA GLU A 31 -5.64 -9.39 -14.26
C GLU A 31 -4.95 -9.79 -12.97
N SER A 32 -5.07 -11.04 -12.54
CA SER A 32 -4.37 -11.57 -11.37
C SER A 32 -2.98 -12.14 -11.67
N ALA A 33 -2.57 -12.24 -12.94
CA ALA A 33 -1.26 -12.73 -13.33
C ALA A 33 -0.35 -11.57 -13.72
N HIS A 34 0.75 -11.40 -12.99
CA HIS A 34 1.69 -10.31 -13.16
C HIS A 34 3.07 -10.84 -13.56
N TRP A 35 3.62 -10.32 -14.65
CA TRP A 35 4.95 -10.70 -15.11
C TRP A 35 6.04 -10.26 -14.13
N LEU A 36 7.01 -11.14 -13.89
CA LEU A 36 8.23 -10.81 -13.17
C LEU A 36 9.22 -10.16 -14.16
N PRO A 37 9.70 -8.93 -13.85
CA PRO A 37 10.52 -8.15 -14.77
C PRO A 37 11.73 -8.92 -15.28
N GLY A 38 12.01 -8.81 -16.61
CA GLY A 38 13.18 -9.42 -17.24
C GLY A 38 13.17 -10.95 -17.30
N THR A 39 12.03 -11.61 -17.06
CA THR A 39 11.91 -13.09 -17.04
C THR A 39 10.73 -13.56 -17.88
N HIS A 40 10.64 -14.87 -18.10
CA HIS A 40 9.45 -15.54 -18.64
C HIS A 40 8.58 -16.16 -17.51
N ARG A 41 8.64 -15.53 -16.33
CA ARG A 41 7.90 -15.97 -15.14
C ARG A 41 6.87 -14.93 -14.74
N PHE A 42 5.86 -15.40 -14.04
CA PHE A 42 4.80 -14.56 -13.48
C PHE A 42 4.43 -15.03 -12.08
N TYR A 43 3.79 -14.15 -11.32
CA TYR A 43 3.07 -14.56 -10.11
C TYR A 43 1.58 -14.34 -10.30
N ALA A 44 0.79 -15.06 -9.54
CA ALA A 44 -0.65 -14.85 -9.44
C ALA A 44 -1.11 -15.11 -8.00
N VAL A 45 -2.14 -14.39 -7.60
CA VAL A 45 -2.86 -14.64 -6.34
C VAL A 45 -4.19 -15.31 -6.69
N ARG A 46 -4.50 -16.41 -6.01
CA ARG A 46 -5.76 -17.11 -6.15
C ARG A 46 -6.51 -17.09 -4.84
N GLU A 47 -7.83 -16.91 -4.94
CA GLU A 47 -8.75 -16.95 -3.82
C GLU A 47 -9.49 -18.28 -3.78
N ASP A 48 -9.61 -18.87 -2.59
CA ASP A 48 -10.39 -20.06 -2.32
C ASP A 48 -11.56 -19.71 -1.41
N ASN A 49 -12.73 -19.54 -2.02
CA ASN A 49 -13.99 -19.21 -1.36
C ASN A 49 -14.92 -20.41 -1.23
N ARG A 50 -14.48 -21.63 -1.57
CA ARG A 50 -15.34 -22.82 -1.61
C ARG A 50 -16.01 -23.16 -0.29
N LYS A 51 -15.39 -22.79 0.83
CA LYS A 51 -15.94 -23.00 2.18
C LYS A 51 -16.66 -21.79 2.73
N VAL A 52 -16.49 -20.61 2.11
CA VAL A 52 -17.18 -19.38 2.52
C VAL A 52 -18.67 -19.53 2.28
N ARG A 53 -19.49 -19.11 3.22
CA ARG A 53 -20.95 -19.23 3.10
C ARG A 53 -21.51 -18.24 2.09
N ASP A 54 -22.66 -18.59 1.54
CA ASP A 54 -23.43 -17.71 0.66
C ASP A 54 -24.23 -16.70 1.47
N LEU A 55 -24.25 -15.46 1.02
CA LEU A 55 -25.15 -14.41 1.44
C LEU A 55 -26.12 -14.10 0.30
N TRP A 56 -27.36 -13.84 0.63
CA TRP A 56 -28.43 -13.63 -0.33
C TRP A 56 -28.95 -12.18 -0.23
N LEU A 57 -29.01 -11.52 -1.38
CA LEU A 57 -29.67 -10.23 -1.56
C LEU A 57 -30.91 -10.42 -2.42
N ILE A 58 -32.04 -9.89 -1.96
CA ILE A 58 -33.29 -9.91 -2.71
C ILE A 58 -33.61 -8.50 -3.17
N ASN A 59 -33.55 -8.27 -4.49
CA ASN A 59 -34.06 -7.05 -5.11
C ASN A 59 -35.58 -7.16 -5.26
N SER A 60 -36.31 -6.49 -4.37
CA SER A 60 -37.77 -6.45 -4.37
C SER A 60 -38.36 -5.28 -5.19
N LEU A 61 -37.52 -4.44 -5.79
CA LEU A 61 -37.97 -3.27 -6.57
C LEU A 61 -38.26 -3.61 -8.04
N SER A 62 -37.78 -4.73 -8.54
CA SER A 62 -38.11 -5.22 -9.88
C SER A 62 -39.50 -5.85 -9.92
N LYS A 63 -40.10 -5.98 -11.11
CA LYS A 63 -41.45 -6.54 -11.31
C LYS A 63 -41.60 -7.93 -10.66
N PHE A 64 -40.53 -8.73 -10.68
CA PHE A 64 -40.41 -10.00 -9.96
C PHE A 64 -39.17 -9.92 -9.09
N PRO A 65 -39.23 -10.38 -7.82
CA PRO A 65 -38.06 -10.41 -6.95
C PRO A 65 -36.90 -11.18 -7.60
N GLU A 66 -35.70 -10.59 -7.55
CA GLU A 66 -34.47 -11.19 -8.08
C GLU A 66 -33.56 -11.54 -6.91
N LEU A 67 -33.05 -12.76 -6.89
CA LEU A 67 -32.10 -13.22 -5.91
C LEU A 67 -30.67 -13.10 -6.46
N THR A 68 -29.80 -12.40 -5.72
CA THR A 68 -28.36 -12.38 -5.94
C THR A 68 -27.69 -13.15 -4.80
N THR A 69 -26.86 -14.12 -5.16
CA THR A 69 -26.07 -14.90 -4.19
C THR A 69 -24.59 -14.56 -4.39
N TYR A 70 -23.88 -14.31 -3.29
CA TYR A 70 -22.44 -14.07 -3.31
C TYR A 70 -21.79 -14.61 -2.04
N LYS A 71 -20.49 -14.89 -2.10
CA LYS A 71 -19.71 -15.34 -0.94
C LYS A 71 -19.47 -14.15 0.00
N ALA A 72 -19.72 -14.34 1.29
CA ALA A 72 -19.48 -13.32 2.30
C ALA A 72 -19.03 -13.90 3.62
N GLU A 73 -18.04 -13.27 4.18
CA GLU A 73 -17.51 -13.55 5.50
C GLU A 73 -18.16 -12.65 6.54
N LEU A 74 -18.63 -13.23 7.62
CA LEU A 74 -19.13 -12.49 8.77
C LEU A 74 -18.16 -12.57 9.94
N ALA A 75 -18.24 -11.60 10.84
CA ALA A 75 -17.47 -11.62 12.07
C ALA A 75 -17.74 -12.92 12.86
N GLY A 76 -16.68 -13.64 13.21
CA GLY A 76 -16.75 -14.92 13.94
C GLY A 76 -16.89 -16.17 13.06
N ASP A 77 -17.03 -16.05 11.73
CA ASP A 77 -17.04 -17.21 10.86
C ASP A 77 -15.68 -17.93 10.90
N LYS A 78 -15.73 -19.28 10.87
CA LYS A 78 -14.53 -20.13 10.81
C LYS A 78 -14.03 -20.32 9.40
N ASP A 79 -14.98 -20.41 8.45
CA ASP A 79 -14.69 -20.60 7.06
C ASP A 79 -14.64 -19.25 6.36
N VAL A 80 -13.43 -18.83 6.01
CA VAL A 80 -13.10 -17.54 5.40
C VAL A 80 -12.30 -17.76 4.14
N THR A 81 -12.21 -16.74 3.28
CA THR A 81 -11.38 -16.74 2.08
C THR A 81 -9.95 -17.15 2.40
N GLN A 82 -9.44 -18.09 1.63
CA GLN A 82 -8.05 -18.50 1.70
C GLN A 82 -7.30 -17.98 0.48
N TYR A 83 -6.07 -17.54 0.69
CA TYR A 83 -5.25 -16.98 -0.38
C TYR A 83 -4.10 -17.90 -0.71
N GLU A 84 -3.81 -18.03 -2.01
CA GLU A 84 -2.67 -18.76 -2.52
C GLU A 84 -1.82 -17.84 -3.40
N LEU A 85 -0.51 -17.85 -3.17
CA LEU A 85 0.46 -17.20 -4.06
C LEU A 85 1.10 -18.27 -4.94
N LEU A 86 1.05 -18.06 -6.25
CA LEU A 86 1.59 -18.98 -7.24
C LEU A 86 2.69 -18.29 -8.04
N LEU A 87 3.70 -19.08 -8.39
CA LEU A 87 4.77 -18.70 -9.33
C LEU A 87 4.65 -19.57 -10.58
N GLY A 88 4.51 -18.93 -11.73
CA GLY A 88 4.48 -19.61 -13.04
C GLY A 88 5.78 -19.43 -13.82
N ASP A 89 6.21 -20.46 -14.50
CA ASP A 89 7.36 -20.47 -15.41
C ASP A 89 6.88 -20.96 -16.79
N VAL A 90 6.89 -20.05 -17.76
CA VAL A 90 6.35 -20.33 -19.11
C VAL A 90 7.25 -21.32 -19.86
N ASP A 91 8.57 -21.22 -19.69
CA ASP A 91 9.52 -22.09 -20.38
C ASP A 91 9.43 -23.53 -19.88
N LYS A 92 9.24 -23.69 -18.57
CA LYS A 92 9.07 -25.00 -17.94
C LYS A 92 7.63 -25.51 -18.03
N ARG A 93 6.68 -24.62 -18.35
CA ARG A 93 5.22 -24.90 -18.35
C ARG A 93 4.74 -25.39 -16.98
N GLU A 94 5.21 -24.77 -15.92
CA GLU A 94 4.92 -25.15 -14.54
C GLU A 94 4.32 -23.98 -13.76
N VAL A 95 3.45 -24.32 -12.82
CA VAL A 95 2.98 -23.39 -11.78
C VAL A 95 3.24 -24.04 -10.43
N LYS A 96 3.88 -23.31 -9.53
CA LYS A 96 4.19 -23.76 -8.16
C LYS A 96 3.46 -22.89 -7.16
N LYS A 97 2.88 -23.50 -6.15
CA LYS A 97 2.34 -22.82 -4.99
C LYS A 97 3.48 -22.46 -4.04
N VAL A 98 3.50 -21.20 -3.60
CA VAL A 98 4.43 -20.71 -2.58
C VAL A 98 3.81 -20.98 -1.20
N ASP A 99 4.60 -21.48 -0.26
CA ASP A 99 4.13 -21.64 1.12
C ASP A 99 4.17 -20.32 1.86
N ILE A 100 3.04 -19.62 1.82
CA ILE A 100 2.84 -18.30 2.46
C ILE A 100 2.20 -18.40 3.84
N ASN A 101 1.86 -19.62 4.30
CA ASN A 101 1.01 -19.80 5.46
C ASN A 101 1.74 -19.43 6.76
N ARG A 102 1.04 -18.66 7.60
CA ARG A 102 1.40 -18.39 9.00
C ARG A 102 0.17 -18.44 9.91
N TRP A 103 -0.90 -17.84 9.47
CA TRP A 103 -2.19 -17.84 10.17
C TRP A 103 -3.25 -18.54 9.29
N PRO A 104 -4.20 -19.27 9.90
CA PRO A 104 -5.19 -20.03 9.14
C PRO A 104 -6.18 -19.17 8.34
N ASP A 105 -6.25 -17.89 8.68
CA ASP A 105 -7.23 -16.92 8.15
C ASP A 105 -6.55 -15.59 7.77
N GLN A 106 -5.38 -15.69 7.16
CA GLN A 106 -4.56 -14.53 6.79
C GLN A 106 -5.01 -13.89 5.48
N TYR A 107 -4.80 -12.58 5.40
CA TYR A 107 -4.85 -11.81 4.15
C TYR A 107 -3.45 -11.65 3.57
N ILE A 108 -3.34 -11.47 2.25
CA ILE A 108 -2.07 -11.19 1.57
C ILE A 108 -2.23 -10.06 0.56
N ASP A 109 -1.17 -9.24 0.44
CA ASP A 109 -1.00 -8.24 -0.61
C ASP A 109 0.40 -8.37 -1.20
N VAL A 110 0.52 -8.49 -2.51
CA VAL A 110 1.83 -8.43 -3.18
C VAL A 110 2.23 -6.97 -3.31
N LEU A 111 3.42 -6.63 -2.80
CA LEU A 111 3.88 -5.26 -2.66
C LEU A 111 4.87 -4.84 -3.75
N TYR A 112 5.79 -5.72 -4.11
CA TYR A 112 6.92 -5.34 -4.96
C TYR A 112 7.60 -6.56 -5.60
N THR A 113 8.17 -6.36 -6.78
CA THR A 113 9.08 -7.30 -7.45
C THR A 113 10.36 -6.58 -7.85
N THR A 114 11.52 -7.21 -7.67
CA THR A 114 12.79 -6.62 -8.12
C THR A 114 12.88 -6.56 -9.63
N ASN A 115 13.66 -5.60 -10.17
CA ASN A 115 13.81 -5.39 -11.61
C ASN A 115 14.44 -6.58 -12.35
N ASP A 116 15.16 -7.43 -11.64
CA ASP A 116 15.74 -8.68 -12.17
C ASP A 116 14.78 -9.89 -12.07
N GLY A 117 13.57 -9.68 -11.51
CA GLY A 117 12.54 -10.69 -11.34
C GLY A 117 12.90 -11.84 -10.39
N LYS A 118 13.97 -11.69 -9.56
CA LYS A 118 14.43 -12.76 -8.67
C LYS A 118 13.79 -12.76 -7.29
N ARG A 119 13.24 -11.62 -6.87
CA ARG A 119 12.60 -11.47 -5.58
C ARG A 119 11.21 -10.87 -5.75
N LEU A 120 10.28 -11.42 -5.00
CA LEU A 120 8.91 -10.90 -4.84
C LEU A 120 8.71 -10.62 -3.36
N TYR A 121 8.08 -9.51 -3.05
CA TYR A 121 7.73 -9.14 -1.67
C TYR A 121 6.22 -9.08 -1.53
N PHE A 122 5.71 -9.70 -0.47
CA PHE A 122 4.30 -9.62 -0.11
C PHE A 122 4.16 -9.31 1.38
N GLN A 123 3.02 -8.75 1.72
CA GLN A 123 2.60 -8.56 3.11
C GLN A 123 1.49 -9.54 3.43
N ARG A 124 1.51 -10.10 4.62
CA ARG A 124 0.41 -10.89 5.17
C ARG A 124 -0.02 -10.33 6.51
N TYR A 125 -1.32 -10.45 6.79
CA TYR A 125 -1.95 -9.98 8.02
C TYR A 125 -2.77 -11.11 8.60
N ASN A 126 -2.80 -11.20 9.94
CA ASN A 126 -3.78 -12.05 10.59
C ASN A 126 -5.17 -11.38 10.54
N ARG A 127 -6.22 -12.16 10.71
CA ARG A 127 -7.61 -11.68 10.65
C ARG A 127 -7.95 -10.60 11.69
N SER A 128 -7.27 -10.62 12.84
CA SER A 128 -7.45 -9.61 13.88
C SER A 128 -6.77 -8.28 13.58
N TRP A 129 -6.03 -8.17 12.48
CA TRP A 129 -5.28 -6.98 12.07
C TRP A 129 -4.33 -6.45 13.14
N ASN A 130 -3.80 -7.31 14.00
CA ASN A 130 -2.87 -6.93 15.05
C ASN A 130 -1.45 -7.48 14.84
N GLN A 131 -1.26 -8.33 13.82
CA GLN A 131 0.03 -8.84 13.39
C GLN A 131 0.15 -8.79 11.87
N SER A 132 1.33 -8.43 11.40
CA SER A 132 1.68 -8.33 9.98
C SER A 132 3.12 -8.75 9.76
N ASP A 133 3.38 -9.45 8.64
CA ASP A 133 4.71 -9.72 8.15
C ASP A 133 4.91 -9.13 6.77
N ILE A 134 6.05 -8.49 6.52
CA ILE A 134 6.58 -8.28 5.18
C ILE A 134 7.52 -9.44 4.89
N CYS A 135 7.20 -10.20 3.83
CA CYS A 135 7.92 -11.40 3.44
C CYS A 135 8.61 -11.20 2.08
N GLU A 136 9.75 -11.83 1.93
CA GLU A 136 10.47 -12.00 0.67
C GLU A 136 10.28 -13.43 0.17
N VAL A 137 10.01 -13.57 -1.13
CA VAL A 137 10.01 -14.85 -1.84
C VAL A 137 11.20 -14.89 -2.79
N ASP A 138 12.02 -15.92 -2.68
CA ASP A 138 12.97 -16.27 -3.72
C ASP A 138 12.23 -16.94 -4.88
N VAL A 139 12.18 -16.28 -6.03
CA VAL A 139 11.36 -16.71 -7.17
C VAL A 139 11.84 -18.04 -7.77
N GLU A 140 13.14 -18.36 -7.67
CA GLU A 140 13.67 -19.62 -8.21
C GLU A 140 13.28 -20.82 -7.35
N THR A 141 13.42 -20.67 -6.04
CA THR A 141 13.20 -21.76 -5.07
C THR A 141 11.79 -21.80 -4.51
N GLY A 142 11.08 -20.67 -4.49
CA GLY A 142 9.81 -20.48 -3.79
C GLY A 142 9.94 -20.35 -2.27
N GLN A 143 11.17 -20.23 -1.74
CA GLN A 143 11.40 -20.06 -0.29
C GLN A 143 10.90 -18.69 0.17
N VAL A 144 10.21 -18.69 1.31
CA VAL A 144 9.67 -17.49 1.95
C VAL A 144 10.47 -17.17 3.20
N ARG A 145 10.85 -15.89 3.35
CA ARG A 145 11.53 -15.36 4.52
C ARG A 145 10.81 -14.13 5.04
N VAL A 146 10.59 -14.03 6.35
CA VAL A 146 10.08 -12.82 6.99
C VAL A 146 11.20 -11.78 7.05
N VAL A 147 10.95 -10.60 6.51
CA VAL A 147 11.87 -9.45 6.52
C VAL A 147 11.54 -8.51 7.68
N ILE A 148 10.27 -8.20 7.86
CA ILE A 148 9.77 -7.34 8.94
C ILE A 148 8.55 -8.03 9.56
N HIS A 149 8.55 -8.14 10.88
CA HIS A 149 7.38 -8.51 11.67
C HIS A 149 6.90 -7.29 12.45
N GLU A 150 5.62 -7.05 12.41
CA GLU A 150 4.95 -5.97 13.14
C GLU A 150 3.80 -6.54 13.96
N GLU A 151 3.72 -6.12 15.23
CA GLU A 151 2.60 -6.43 16.12
C GLU A 151 2.20 -5.16 16.88
N ASN A 152 0.91 -4.91 16.99
CA ASN A 152 0.37 -3.81 17.80
C ASN A 152 -0.95 -4.21 18.47
N LYS A 153 -1.26 -3.58 19.58
CA LYS A 153 -2.51 -3.78 20.34
C LYS A 153 -3.25 -2.45 20.45
N PRO A 154 -4.56 -2.43 20.19
CA PRO A 154 -5.42 -3.57 19.86
C PRO A 154 -5.32 -4.03 18.40
N TYR A 155 -4.86 -3.17 17.47
CA TYR A 155 -4.74 -3.48 16.04
C TYR A 155 -3.68 -2.59 15.38
N LEU A 156 -3.29 -2.94 14.15
CA LEU A 156 -2.46 -2.13 13.25
C LEU A 156 -3.37 -1.21 12.42
N ASP A 157 -3.02 0.08 12.33
CA ASP A 157 -3.76 1.00 11.46
C ASP A 157 -3.48 0.69 9.99
N TYR A 158 -4.43 -0.02 9.37
CA TYR A 158 -4.32 -0.40 7.95
C TYR A 158 -4.52 0.78 6.99
N GLN A 159 -5.18 1.86 7.41
CA GLN A 159 -5.45 3.03 6.55
C GLN A 159 -4.21 3.90 6.35
N MET A 160 -3.37 3.97 7.38
CA MET A 160 -2.14 4.78 7.35
C MET A 160 -0.87 3.93 7.13
N ARG A 161 -1.02 2.66 6.77
CA ARG A 161 0.13 1.82 6.46
C ARG A 161 0.91 2.37 5.26
N SER A 162 2.21 2.30 5.32
CA SER A 162 3.10 2.72 4.22
C SER A 162 4.33 1.83 4.18
N VAL A 163 4.53 1.22 3.02
CA VAL A 163 5.69 0.38 2.70
C VAL A 163 6.25 0.86 1.37
N SER A 164 7.48 1.32 1.36
CA SER A 164 8.14 1.80 0.15
C SER A 164 9.47 1.10 -0.05
N PHE A 165 9.62 0.43 -1.18
CA PHE A 165 10.87 -0.24 -1.56
C PHE A 165 11.83 0.74 -2.22
N LEU A 166 13.09 0.70 -1.79
CA LEU A 166 14.16 1.57 -2.25
C LEU A 166 15.31 0.73 -2.79
N LYS A 167 16.13 1.33 -3.68
CA LYS A 167 17.32 0.67 -4.25
C LYS A 167 17.03 -0.72 -4.82
N ASP A 168 15.94 -0.82 -5.57
CA ASP A 168 15.48 -2.07 -6.17
C ASP A 168 15.28 -3.20 -5.13
N GLY A 169 14.51 -2.89 -4.10
CA GLY A 169 14.18 -3.86 -3.05
C GLY A 169 15.25 -4.10 -1.98
N LYS A 170 16.39 -3.39 -2.01
CA LYS A 170 17.45 -3.54 -1.01
C LYS A 170 17.15 -2.87 0.32
N GLU A 171 16.26 -1.91 0.34
CA GLU A 171 15.82 -1.20 1.54
C GLU A 171 14.29 -1.05 1.53
N ILE A 172 13.70 -1.02 2.71
CA ILE A 172 12.28 -0.73 2.92
C ILE A 172 12.16 0.47 3.86
N LEU A 173 11.47 1.52 3.40
CA LEU A 173 10.97 2.57 4.26
C LEU A 173 9.58 2.16 4.74
N PHE A 174 9.46 1.86 6.01
CA PHE A 174 8.29 1.27 6.64
C PHE A 174 7.70 2.20 7.70
N ARG A 175 6.38 2.44 7.67
CA ARG A 175 5.68 3.17 8.71
C ARG A 175 5.16 2.21 9.76
N SER A 176 5.46 2.48 11.02
CA SER A 176 5.07 1.66 12.17
C SER A 176 4.56 2.54 13.31
N GLU A 177 3.64 1.99 14.10
CA GLU A 177 3.08 2.63 15.30
C GLU A 177 3.58 1.99 16.60
N ARG A 178 4.69 1.27 16.56
CA ARG A 178 5.25 0.47 17.66
C ARG A 178 5.54 1.25 18.94
N ASN A 179 5.69 2.57 18.86
CA ASN A 179 5.90 3.44 20.00
C ASN A 179 4.66 4.27 20.38
N GLY A 180 3.48 3.93 19.84
CA GLY A 180 2.21 4.62 20.07
C GLY A 180 1.94 5.79 19.11
N TRP A 181 2.90 6.12 18.23
CA TRP A 181 2.80 7.14 17.19
C TRP A 181 3.26 6.58 15.84
N GLY A 182 2.66 7.05 14.76
CA GLY A 182 3.06 6.63 13.42
C GLY A 182 4.37 7.26 12.99
N HIS A 183 5.41 6.46 12.81
CA HIS A 183 6.75 6.92 12.40
C HIS A 183 7.37 6.05 11.34
N TYR A 184 8.36 6.59 10.62
CA TYR A 184 9.08 5.90 9.55
C TYR A 184 10.38 5.29 10.03
N TYR A 185 10.62 4.06 9.58
CA TYR A 185 11.77 3.21 9.89
C TYR A 185 12.38 2.69 8.60
N LEU A 186 13.70 2.74 8.46
CA LEU A 186 14.43 2.22 7.31
C LEU A 186 15.03 0.88 7.64
N TYR A 187 14.72 -0.14 6.84
CA TYR A 187 15.21 -1.51 7.00
C TYR A 187 16.12 -1.90 5.85
N ASP A 188 17.08 -2.78 6.15
CA ASP A 188 17.85 -3.55 5.17
C ASP A 188 17.11 -4.85 4.86
N THR A 189 16.80 -5.10 3.59
CA THR A 189 16.01 -6.29 3.23
C THR A 189 16.81 -7.58 3.30
N ALA A 190 18.12 -7.55 3.02
CA ALA A 190 18.95 -8.76 3.02
C ALA A 190 19.06 -9.36 4.42
N THR A 191 19.14 -8.52 5.44
CA THR A 191 19.31 -8.94 6.84
C THR A 191 18.01 -8.90 7.65
N GLY A 192 17.02 -8.11 7.22
CA GLY A 192 15.82 -7.79 8.01
C GLY A 192 16.09 -6.81 9.15
N ASN A 193 17.30 -6.25 9.25
CA ASN A 193 17.68 -5.38 10.36
C ASN A 193 17.19 -3.94 10.14
N LEU A 194 16.77 -3.30 11.22
CA LEU A 194 16.54 -1.87 11.25
C LEU A 194 17.87 -1.13 11.04
N LYS A 195 17.94 -0.32 9.98
CA LYS A 195 19.09 0.55 9.69
C LYS A 195 19.02 1.86 10.46
N ASN A 196 17.83 2.45 10.48
CA ASN A 196 17.61 3.76 11.08
C ASN A 196 16.12 3.97 11.38
N GLN A 197 15.82 4.52 12.55
CA GLN A 197 14.56 5.20 12.79
C GLN A 197 14.65 6.59 12.15
N VAL A 198 13.73 6.94 11.26
CA VAL A 198 13.82 8.19 10.47
C VAL A 198 13.10 9.33 11.16
N THR A 199 11.91 9.06 11.70
CA THR A 199 11.12 10.05 12.43
C THR A 199 10.77 9.54 13.83
N ASP A 200 10.64 10.45 14.80
CA ASP A 200 10.29 10.13 16.19
C ASP A 200 9.63 11.34 16.87
N GLY A 201 8.85 11.08 17.91
CA GLY A 201 8.21 12.12 18.73
C GLY A 201 6.75 11.81 19.05
N THR A 202 6.08 12.76 19.72
CA THR A 202 4.66 12.66 20.11
C THR A 202 3.76 13.33 19.07
N TRP A 203 3.85 12.87 17.83
CA TRP A 203 3.14 13.38 16.65
C TRP A 203 3.06 12.27 15.58
N VAL A 204 2.25 12.46 14.55
CA VAL A 204 2.04 11.45 13.52
C VAL A 204 2.77 11.82 12.23
N ALA A 205 3.67 10.97 11.76
CA ALA A 205 4.17 10.97 10.39
C ALA A 205 3.13 10.26 9.50
N GLY A 206 2.51 11.04 8.62
CA GLY A 206 1.42 10.62 7.73
C GLY A 206 1.91 10.20 6.35
N PRO A 207 1.06 10.32 5.31
CA PRO A 207 1.37 9.80 3.97
C PRO A 207 2.61 10.42 3.33
N ILE A 208 3.33 9.60 2.56
CA ILE A 208 4.46 10.03 1.74
C ILE A 208 3.93 10.76 0.51
N ALA A 209 4.40 11.98 0.27
CA ALA A 209 4.13 12.76 -0.92
C ALA A 209 5.11 12.41 -2.06
N LYS A 210 6.39 12.20 -1.74
CA LYS A 210 7.44 11.84 -2.72
C LYS A 210 8.68 11.27 -2.03
N ILE A 211 9.36 10.34 -2.69
CA ILE A 211 10.67 9.84 -2.27
C ILE A 211 11.73 10.30 -3.28
N ASP A 212 12.81 10.86 -2.79
CA ASP A 212 14.03 11.17 -3.53
C ASP A 212 15.11 10.15 -3.15
N THR A 213 15.20 9.08 -3.93
CA THR A 213 16.15 7.99 -3.68
C THR A 213 17.58 8.41 -3.87
N VAL A 214 17.86 9.35 -4.78
CA VAL A 214 19.20 9.87 -5.08
C VAL A 214 19.65 10.81 -3.94
N GLY A 215 18.81 11.74 -3.53
CA GLY A 215 19.07 12.66 -2.43
C GLY A 215 18.93 12.04 -1.05
N ARG A 216 18.55 10.76 -0.96
CA ARG A 216 18.36 10.02 0.30
C ARG A 216 17.45 10.75 1.26
N LYS A 217 16.27 11.19 0.77
CA LYS A 217 15.25 11.91 1.53
C LYS A 217 13.86 11.62 1.00
N PHE A 218 12.84 11.96 1.78
CA PHE A 218 11.46 11.88 1.35
C PHE A 218 10.65 13.07 1.89
N TYR A 219 9.55 13.32 1.21
CA TYR A 219 8.57 14.34 1.55
C TYR A 219 7.32 13.66 2.05
N PHE A 220 6.78 14.12 3.15
CA PHE A 220 5.62 13.48 3.77
C PHE A 220 4.76 14.51 4.51
N TYR A 221 3.52 14.18 4.71
CA TYR A 221 2.64 14.97 5.57
C TYR A 221 2.77 14.51 7.01
N GLY A 222 2.69 15.47 7.94
CA GLY A 222 2.70 15.19 9.37
C GLY A 222 1.61 15.97 10.09
N TYR A 223 1.24 15.47 11.26
CA TYR A 223 0.14 15.97 12.06
C TYR A 223 0.58 16.19 13.50
N GLY A 224 0.26 17.38 14.06
CA GLY A 224 0.47 17.65 15.48
C GLY A 224 1.92 17.86 15.91
N ARG A 225 2.88 18.03 14.98
CA ARG A 225 4.30 18.26 15.32
C ARG A 225 4.55 19.69 15.76
N GLU A 226 3.93 20.66 15.11
CA GLU A 226 4.13 22.11 15.39
C GLU A 226 3.05 22.60 16.36
N LYS A 227 3.44 23.05 17.55
CA LYS A 227 2.50 23.48 18.62
C LYS A 227 1.60 24.66 18.25
N SER A 228 2.02 25.48 17.29
CA SER A 228 1.28 26.67 16.83
C SER A 228 0.35 26.38 15.66
N ILE A 229 0.31 25.15 15.17
CA ILE A 229 -0.49 24.71 14.03
C ILE A 229 -1.55 23.73 14.53
N ASP A 230 -2.77 23.83 14.00
CA ASP A 230 -3.84 22.91 14.31
C ASP A 230 -3.39 21.46 14.00
N PRO A 231 -3.47 20.52 14.95
CA PRO A 231 -2.97 19.17 14.79
C PRO A 231 -3.71 18.34 13.73
N TYR A 232 -4.84 18.78 13.23
CA TYR A 232 -5.59 18.11 12.16
C TYR A 232 -5.16 18.54 10.76
N TYR A 233 -4.34 19.59 10.62
CA TYR A 233 -3.90 20.06 9.31
C TYR A 233 -2.76 19.23 8.75
N TYR A 234 -2.80 19.03 7.44
CA TYR A 234 -1.77 18.38 6.64
C TYR A 234 -0.60 19.32 6.43
N ILE A 235 0.51 19.08 7.11
CA ILE A 235 1.73 19.90 7.02
C ILE A 235 2.82 19.13 6.30
N LEU A 236 3.42 19.71 5.27
CA LEU A 236 4.47 19.07 4.49
C LEU A 236 5.83 19.22 5.16
N TYR A 237 6.54 18.10 5.25
CA TYR A 237 7.91 17.99 5.75
C TYR A 237 8.82 17.30 4.74
N GLU A 238 10.12 17.55 4.85
CA GLU A 238 11.20 16.77 4.25
C GLU A 238 11.97 16.07 5.38
N ALA A 239 12.29 14.79 5.23
CA ALA A 239 13.17 14.08 6.16
C ALA A 239 14.28 13.35 5.41
N LYS A 240 15.47 13.26 6.01
CA LYS A 240 16.59 12.46 5.53
C LYS A 240 16.43 11.01 5.97
N LEU A 241 16.60 10.06 5.04
CA LEU A 241 16.42 8.62 5.30
C LEU A 241 17.44 8.05 6.31
N ASP A 242 18.64 8.58 6.32
CA ASP A 242 19.77 8.00 7.07
C ASP A 242 20.06 8.70 8.40
N GLN A 243 19.17 9.62 8.84
CA GLN A 243 19.36 10.39 10.06
C GLN A 243 18.06 10.50 10.85
N LEU A 244 18.11 10.16 12.13
CA LEU A 244 16.96 10.32 13.02
C LEU A 244 16.58 11.79 13.15
N ASN A 245 15.28 12.10 12.94
CA ASN A 245 14.68 13.42 13.10
C ASN A 245 15.38 14.57 12.33
N ALA A 246 16.10 14.24 11.25
CA ALA A 246 16.60 15.26 10.33
C ALA A 246 15.45 15.77 9.45
N ILE A 247 14.48 16.44 10.07
CA ILE A 247 13.20 16.87 9.50
C ILE A 247 13.20 18.38 9.30
N ARG A 248 12.71 18.81 8.14
CA ARG A 248 12.50 20.21 7.78
C ARG A 248 11.03 20.48 7.52
N LEU A 249 10.47 21.49 8.15
CA LEU A 249 9.15 22.05 7.86
C LEU A 249 9.20 22.80 6.52
N LEU A 250 8.25 22.52 5.62
CA LEU A 250 8.18 23.13 4.29
C LEU A 250 6.96 24.06 4.11
N THR A 251 5.90 23.81 4.87
CA THR A 251 4.63 24.56 4.80
C THR A 251 4.23 25.03 6.22
N PRO A 252 4.70 26.23 6.66
CA PRO A 252 4.57 26.67 8.05
C PRO A 252 3.23 27.36 8.38
N GLU A 253 2.35 27.56 7.41
CA GLU A 253 1.08 28.25 7.63
C GLU A 253 0.10 27.35 8.40
N ASN A 254 -0.69 27.95 9.32
CA ASN A 254 -1.73 27.23 10.07
C ASN A 254 -2.95 26.96 9.19
N ALA A 255 -2.80 26.03 8.25
CA ALA A 255 -3.81 25.61 7.28
C ALA A 255 -3.51 24.19 6.81
N SER A 256 -4.46 23.55 6.18
CA SER A 256 -4.25 22.25 5.52
C SER A 256 -3.62 22.46 4.14
N HIS A 257 -2.55 21.74 3.84
CA HIS A 257 -1.76 21.87 2.62
C HIS A 257 -1.94 20.69 1.68
N GLU A 258 -2.06 20.97 0.38
CA GLU A 258 -1.92 20.00 -0.71
C GLU A 258 -0.74 20.43 -1.57
N ALA A 259 0.33 19.65 -1.55
CA ALA A 259 1.59 20.02 -2.18
C ALA A 259 2.03 19.02 -3.25
N ARG A 260 2.54 19.53 -4.35
CA ARG A 260 3.14 18.74 -5.44
C ARG A 260 4.58 19.15 -5.64
N ILE A 261 5.48 18.19 -5.42
CA ILE A 261 6.92 18.40 -5.54
C ILE A 261 7.34 18.18 -7.01
N SER A 262 8.09 19.14 -7.58
CA SER A 262 8.59 19.03 -8.95
C SER A 262 9.45 17.78 -9.15
N PRO A 263 9.60 17.25 -10.38
CA PRO A 263 10.49 16.12 -10.66
C PRO A 263 11.94 16.38 -10.22
N SER A 264 12.43 17.60 -10.34
CA SER A 264 13.78 18.02 -9.94
C SER A 264 13.95 18.24 -8.44
N ASN A 265 12.90 18.21 -7.63
CA ASN A 265 12.87 18.55 -6.21
C ASN A 265 13.23 20.01 -5.87
N HIS A 266 13.31 20.90 -6.88
CA HIS A 266 13.69 22.31 -6.65
C HIS A 266 12.50 23.19 -6.27
N TYR A 267 11.28 22.82 -6.68
CA TYR A 267 10.08 23.60 -6.46
C TYR A 267 8.93 22.74 -5.94
N ILE A 268 8.05 23.38 -5.22
CA ILE A 268 6.82 22.80 -4.66
C ILE A 268 5.67 23.73 -5.04
N VAL A 269 4.68 23.23 -5.73
CA VAL A 269 3.38 23.90 -5.87
C VAL A 269 2.56 23.51 -4.66
N ASP A 270 2.08 24.49 -3.91
CA ASP A 270 1.38 24.31 -2.66
C ASP A 270 0.04 25.07 -2.70
N SER A 271 -1.04 24.38 -2.42
CA SER A 271 -2.37 24.94 -2.22
C SER A 271 -2.76 24.72 -0.75
N TYR A 272 -3.11 25.79 -0.04
CA TYR A 272 -3.49 25.66 1.36
C TYR A 272 -4.74 26.47 1.69
N SER A 273 -5.56 25.93 2.57
CA SER A 273 -6.82 26.52 3.00
C SER A 273 -7.22 26.06 4.39
N THR A 274 -8.20 26.76 4.96
CA THR A 274 -8.95 26.32 6.14
C THR A 274 -10.45 26.30 5.80
N VAL A 275 -11.29 25.87 6.72
CA VAL A 275 -12.77 25.93 6.52
C VAL A 275 -13.30 27.36 6.35
N SER A 276 -12.57 28.37 6.79
CA SER A 276 -12.94 29.79 6.73
C SER A 276 -12.01 30.65 5.85
N GLN A 277 -10.98 30.03 5.26
CA GLN A 277 -10.03 30.71 4.38
C GLN A 277 -10.06 30.09 3.00
N GLU A 278 -10.21 30.93 1.98
CA GLU A 278 -10.09 30.52 0.58
C GLU A 278 -8.74 29.88 0.27
N PRO A 279 -8.68 28.96 -0.71
CA PRO A 279 -7.43 28.36 -1.14
C PRO A 279 -6.42 29.43 -1.59
N VAL A 280 -5.22 29.37 -1.04
CA VAL A 280 -4.06 30.17 -1.43
C VAL A 280 -3.09 29.27 -2.18
N ASN A 281 -2.77 29.65 -3.44
CA ASN A 281 -1.90 28.90 -4.30
C ASN A 281 -0.54 29.58 -4.44
N VAL A 282 0.54 28.87 -4.15
CA VAL A 282 1.90 29.39 -4.19
C VAL A 282 2.88 28.41 -4.81
N VAL A 283 4.01 28.93 -5.28
CA VAL A 283 5.20 28.13 -5.58
C VAL A 283 6.24 28.39 -4.50
N ARG A 284 6.77 27.32 -3.92
CA ARG A 284 7.87 27.35 -2.96
C ARG A 284 9.14 26.79 -3.58
N ASN A 285 10.28 27.24 -3.09
CA ASN A 285 11.54 26.56 -3.39
C ASN A 285 11.70 25.28 -2.52
N SER A 286 12.76 24.51 -2.73
CA SER A 286 13.07 23.27 -1.99
C SER A 286 13.25 23.46 -0.46
N ARG A 287 13.34 24.69 0.02
CA ARG A 287 13.43 25.01 1.45
C ARG A 287 12.10 25.46 2.06
N GLY A 288 11.00 25.39 1.28
CA GLY A 288 9.67 25.82 1.71
C GLY A 288 9.39 27.33 1.61
N LYS A 289 10.37 28.15 1.17
CA LYS A 289 10.17 29.60 1.01
C LYS A 289 9.30 29.88 -0.22
N VAL A 290 8.25 30.67 -0.06
CA VAL A 290 7.41 31.14 -1.18
C VAL A 290 8.26 32.01 -2.12
N VAL A 291 8.29 31.64 -3.40
CA VAL A 291 8.99 32.36 -4.46
C VAL A 291 8.04 32.98 -5.47
N MET A 292 6.78 32.51 -5.53
CA MET A 292 5.75 33.05 -6.39
C MET A 292 4.38 32.83 -5.76
N LYS A 293 3.49 33.78 -5.87
CA LYS A 293 2.05 33.62 -5.62
C LYS A 293 1.36 33.35 -6.96
N LEU A 294 0.51 32.36 -6.98
CA LEU A 294 -0.33 32.05 -8.13
C LEU A 294 -1.64 32.84 -8.02
N GLU A 295 -2.44 32.75 -9.07
CA GLU A 295 -3.71 33.42 -9.14
C GLU A 295 -4.66 33.02 -7.99
N LYS A 296 -5.37 33.99 -7.44
CA LYS A 296 -6.39 33.76 -6.43
C LYS A 296 -7.74 33.62 -7.11
N PRO A 297 -8.57 32.62 -6.74
CA PRO A 297 -9.92 32.51 -7.27
C PRO A 297 -10.74 33.75 -6.88
N ASP A 298 -11.54 34.29 -7.81
CA ASP A 298 -12.51 35.32 -7.54
C ASP A 298 -13.84 34.66 -7.12
N LEU A 299 -14.19 34.74 -5.86
CA LEU A 299 -15.41 34.16 -5.31
C LEU A 299 -16.57 35.17 -5.21
N GLN A 300 -16.37 36.43 -5.64
CA GLN A 300 -17.41 37.46 -5.57
C GLN A 300 -18.75 37.08 -6.27
N PRO A 301 -18.75 36.30 -7.37
CA PRO A 301 -20.01 35.86 -8.00
C PRO A 301 -20.80 34.84 -7.19
N VAL A 302 -20.28 34.32 -6.09
CA VAL A 302 -20.90 33.23 -5.31
C VAL A 302 -21.59 33.72 -4.05
N TYR A 303 -21.43 35.03 -3.70
CA TYR A 303 -22.08 35.69 -2.55
C TYR A 303 -23.00 36.83 -2.96
#